data_99ed01ece1cd86517fb5acfbc9ee3ff5
#
_entry.id   99ed01ece1cd86517fb5acfbc9ee3ff5
#
_cell.length_a   1.000
_cell.length_b   1.000
_cell.length_c   1.000
_cell.angle_alpha   90.00
_cell.angle_beta   90.00
_cell.angle_gamma   90.00
#
_symmetry.space_group_name_H-M   'P 1'
#
loop_
_entity.id
_entity.type
_entity.pdbx_description
1 polymer ?
#
loop_
_entity_poly.entity_id
_entity_poly.type
_entity_poly.pdbx_seq_one_letter_code
_entity_poly.pdbx_strand_id
1 'polypeptide(L)'
;LATGLAAGQPLPAQIAAEQFPPGSVADALATMSGQLVERLAHDREADREHLRIRAALDSVTTNVMIADAERTIVYANRSLMETLRQAEANIRRDLPHFDVAGLIGGSIDAFHRNPAHQSRLLAGLKGTHTAQIQVGGHAMRLTVNQVRDGDGQLVGYVVEWLDRTEEVRIEQEGARV
;
A
#
# COMPACT_ATOMS: atom_id res chain seq x y z
N LEU A 1 27.92 32.10 9.58
CA LEU A 1 27.78 31.02 8.60
C LEU A 1 27.33 29.69 9.26
N ALA A 2 27.90 29.37 10.44
CA ALA A 2 27.49 28.18 11.20
C ALA A 2 26.06 28.27 11.76
N THR A 3 25.58 29.47 12.04
CA THR A 3 24.20 29.70 12.55
C THR A 3 23.13 29.44 11.51
N GLY A 4 23.39 29.64 10.24
CA GLY A 4 22.42 29.35 9.14
C GLY A 4 22.19 27.86 8.91
N LEU A 5 23.21 27.03 9.11
CA LEU A 5 23.13 25.57 9.01
C LEU A 5 22.40 24.96 10.22
N ALA A 6 22.63 25.50 11.42
CA ALA A 6 21.95 25.06 12.63
C ALA A 6 20.44 25.36 12.63
N ALA A 7 20.01 26.37 11.89
CA ALA A 7 18.59 26.71 11.71
C ALA A 7 17.90 25.94 10.57
N GLY A 8 18.60 25.03 9.89
CA GLY A 8 18.06 24.25 8.79
C GLY A 8 17.78 25.04 7.51
N GLN A 9 18.27 26.28 7.43
CA GLN A 9 18.15 27.09 6.24
C GLN A 9 19.32 26.83 5.28
N PRO A 10 19.06 26.55 3.99
CA PRO A 10 20.13 26.41 3.02
C PRO A 10 20.82 27.76 2.81
N LEU A 11 22.14 27.73 2.68
CA LEU A 11 22.93 28.89 2.29
C LEU A 11 22.42 29.43 0.95
N PRO A 12 22.19 30.74 0.79
CA PRO A 12 21.85 31.31 -0.49
C PRO A 12 22.90 30.92 -1.54
N ALA A 13 22.46 30.48 -2.71
CA ALA A 13 23.32 30.01 -3.79
C ALA A 13 24.37 31.05 -4.22
N GLN A 14 24.11 32.32 -4.02
CA GLN A 14 25.02 33.42 -4.34
C GLN A 14 26.23 33.50 -3.38
N ILE A 15 26.11 33.02 -2.14
CA ILE A 15 27.23 33.01 -1.19
C ILE A 15 28.16 31.82 -1.47
N ALA A 16 27.64 30.73 -2.02
CA ALA A 16 28.42 29.53 -2.29
C ALA A 16 29.41 29.67 -3.47
N ALA A 17 29.13 30.59 -4.41
CA ALA A 17 29.93 30.68 -5.65
C ALA A 17 31.07 31.67 -5.62
N GLU A 18 31.08 32.66 -4.72
CA GLU A 18 31.98 33.83 -4.87
C GLU A 18 33.07 34.01 -3.83
N GLN A 19 33.10 33.27 -2.71
CA GLN A 19 33.91 33.71 -1.58
C GLN A 19 34.88 32.68 -0.94
N PHE A 20 34.93 31.45 -1.39
CA PHE A 20 35.77 30.45 -0.74
C PHE A 20 36.72 29.75 -1.71
N PRO A 21 38.00 29.65 -1.37
CA PRO A 21 38.95 28.92 -2.17
C PRO A 21 38.63 27.43 -2.26
N PRO A 22 38.91 26.76 -3.42
CA PRO A 22 38.70 25.32 -3.57
C PRO A 22 39.42 24.53 -2.48
N GLY A 23 38.74 23.55 -1.87
CA GLY A 23 39.30 22.71 -0.81
C GLY A 23 39.27 23.32 0.58
N SER A 24 38.68 24.51 0.77
CA SER A 24 38.46 25.08 2.12
C SER A 24 37.31 24.38 2.84
N VAL A 25 37.27 24.50 4.17
CA VAL A 25 36.18 23.99 5.01
C VAL A 25 34.84 24.61 4.60
N ALA A 26 34.84 25.88 4.24
CA ALA A 26 33.64 26.58 3.79
C ALA A 26 33.15 26.07 2.43
N ASP A 27 34.05 25.70 1.52
CA ASP A 27 33.71 25.07 0.24
C ASP A 27 33.10 23.67 0.48
N ALA A 28 33.68 22.88 1.36
CA ALA A 28 33.13 21.57 1.76
C ALA A 28 31.72 21.69 2.35
N LEU A 29 31.49 22.69 3.22
CA LEU A 29 30.17 22.93 3.82
C LEU A 29 29.14 23.38 2.78
N ALA A 30 29.53 24.22 1.82
CA ALA A 30 28.65 24.62 0.72
C ALA A 30 28.25 23.42 -0.16
N THR A 31 29.19 22.54 -0.48
CA THR A 31 28.94 21.30 -1.23
C THR A 31 28.01 20.36 -0.49
N MET A 32 28.23 20.14 0.80
CA MET A 32 27.35 19.31 1.66
C MET A 32 25.94 19.89 1.75
N SER A 33 25.81 21.20 1.89
CA SER A 33 24.50 21.89 1.91
C SER A 33 23.74 21.70 0.61
N GLY A 34 24.41 21.81 -0.54
CA GLY A 34 23.84 21.56 -1.87
C GLY A 34 23.33 20.13 -2.03
N GLN A 35 24.15 19.15 -1.61
CA GLN A 35 23.76 17.74 -1.63
C GLN A 35 22.56 17.44 -0.73
N LEU A 36 22.49 18.07 0.43
CA LEU A 36 21.35 17.91 1.35
C LEU A 36 20.07 18.48 0.76
N VAL A 37 20.12 19.65 0.12
CA VAL A 37 18.98 20.25 -0.58
C VAL A 37 18.49 19.35 -1.72
N GLU A 38 19.39 18.78 -2.51
CA GLU A 38 19.04 17.83 -3.58
C GLU A 38 18.35 16.58 -3.02
N ARG A 39 18.86 15.99 -1.93
CA ARG A 39 18.23 14.83 -1.27
C ARG A 39 16.86 15.15 -0.73
N LEU A 40 16.68 16.29 -0.08
CA LEU A 40 15.38 16.73 0.44
C LEU A 40 14.37 16.97 -0.69
N ALA A 41 14.80 17.55 -1.81
CA ALA A 41 13.95 17.74 -2.98
C ALA A 41 13.54 16.38 -3.59
N HIS A 42 14.46 15.44 -3.65
CA HIS A 42 14.21 14.08 -4.17
C HIS A 42 13.24 13.31 -3.28
N ASP A 43 13.41 13.35 -1.97
CA ASP A 43 12.51 12.72 -1.00
C ASP A 43 11.10 13.34 -1.05
N ARG A 44 10.99 14.66 -1.19
CA ARG A 44 9.68 15.33 -1.34
C ARG A 44 8.97 14.95 -2.62
N GLU A 45 9.69 14.75 -3.72
CA GLU A 45 9.11 14.30 -4.97
C GLU A 45 8.60 12.85 -4.88
N ALA A 46 9.37 11.96 -4.25
CA ALA A 46 8.94 10.60 -3.95
C ALA A 46 7.70 10.57 -3.05
N ASP A 47 7.66 11.41 -2.01
CA ASP A 47 6.51 11.54 -1.11
C ASP A 47 5.27 12.06 -1.84
N ARG A 48 5.42 13.05 -2.73
CA ARG A 48 4.32 13.56 -3.57
C ARG A 48 3.79 12.49 -4.52
N GLU A 49 4.66 11.69 -5.10
CA GLU A 49 4.28 10.57 -5.97
C GLU A 49 3.50 9.52 -5.20
N HIS A 50 3.94 9.12 -4.01
CA HIS A 50 3.23 8.20 -3.14
C HIS A 50 1.85 8.73 -2.74
N LEU A 51 1.74 10.02 -2.39
CA LEU A 51 0.46 10.67 -2.08
C LEU A 51 -0.47 10.68 -3.28
N ARG A 52 0.07 10.94 -4.48
CA ARG A 52 -0.70 10.94 -5.73
C ARG A 52 -1.25 9.55 -6.04
N ILE A 53 -0.44 8.52 -5.90
CA ILE A 53 -0.84 7.12 -6.10
C ILE A 53 -1.93 6.73 -5.10
N ARG A 54 -1.76 7.05 -3.82
CA ARG A 54 -2.78 6.80 -2.78
C ARG A 54 -4.08 7.53 -3.08
N ALA A 55 -4.01 8.80 -3.45
CA ALA A 55 -5.20 9.59 -3.81
C ALA A 55 -5.92 9.00 -5.03
N ALA A 56 -5.18 8.53 -6.02
CA ALA A 56 -5.75 7.86 -7.19
C ALA A 56 -6.45 6.55 -6.81
N LEU A 57 -5.83 5.72 -5.97
CA LEU A 57 -6.43 4.47 -5.48
C LEU A 57 -7.65 4.71 -4.61
N ASP A 58 -7.67 5.79 -3.82
CA ASP A 58 -8.83 6.18 -3.01
C ASP A 58 -9.98 6.76 -3.85
N SER A 59 -9.72 7.21 -5.06
CA SER A 59 -10.74 7.77 -5.95
C SER A 59 -11.44 6.72 -6.80
N VAL A 60 -10.89 5.51 -6.94
CA VAL A 60 -11.52 4.44 -7.71
C VAL A 60 -12.57 3.70 -6.89
N THR A 61 -13.58 3.16 -7.57
CA THR A 61 -14.66 2.39 -6.94
C THR A 61 -14.32 0.92 -6.73
N THR A 62 -13.26 0.44 -7.35
CA THR A 62 -12.75 -0.93 -7.13
C THR A 62 -12.15 -1.05 -5.73
N ASN A 63 -12.48 -2.12 -5.03
CA ASN A 63 -11.93 -2.41 -3.71
C ASN A 63 -10.53 -2.99 -3.83
N VAL A 64 -9.54 -2.29 -3.32
CA VAL A 64 -8.11 -2.63 -3.44
C VAL A 64 -7.45 -2.70 -2.07
N MET A 65 -6.68 -3.76 -1.86
CA MET A 65 -5.85 -4.00 -0.69
C MET A 65 -4.42 -4.30 -1.14
N ILE A 66 -3.45 -3.80 -0.42
CA ILE A 66 -2.02 -4.08 -0.66
C ILE A 66 -1.42 -4.67 0.61
N ALA A 67 -0.70 -5.78 0.44
CA ALA A 67 0.07 -6.41 1.51
C ALA A 67 1.55 -6.46 1.13
N ASP A 68 2.41 -6.46 2.13
CA ASP A 68 3.85 -6.65 1.92
C ASP A 68 4.21 -8.13 1.64
N ALA A 69 5.49 -8.42 1.48
CA ALA A 69 5.97 -9.77 1.20
C ALA A 69 5.67 -10.77 2.33
N GLU A 70 5.53 -10.30 3.54
CA GLU A 70 5.16 -11.07 4.73
C GLU A 70 3.64 -11.21 4.90
N ARG A 71 2.86 -10.73 3.94
CA ARG A 71 1.39 -10.74 3.95
C ARG A 71 0.74 -9.84 5.00
N THR A 72 1.48 -8.84 5.47
CA THR A 72 0.94 -7.79 6.33
C THR A 72 0.23 -6.73 5.47
N ILE A 73 -0.99 -6.39 5.81
CA ILE A 73 -1.77 -5.37 5.10
C ILE A 73 -1.17 -4.00 5.38
N VAL A 74 -0.68 -3.33 4.34
CA VAL A 74 -0.06 -2.01 4.43
C VAL A 74 -0.96 -0.89 3.90
N TYR A 75 -1.97 -1.24 3.08
CA TYR A 75 -2.90 -0.28 2.50
C TYR A 75 -4.22 -0.95 2.13
N ALA A 76 -5.30 -0.24 2.34
CA ALA A 76 -6.63 -0.54 1.81
C ALA A 76 -7.26 0.77 1.34
N ASN A 77 -7.81 0.81 0.13
CA ASN A 77 -8.39 2.03 -0.39
C ASN A 77 -9.73 2.37 0.29
N ARG A 78 -10.21 3.59 0.07
CA ARG A 78 -11.45 4.08 0.68
C ARG A 78 -12.64 3.18 0.38
N SER A 79 -12.79 2.75 -0.88
CA SER A 79 -13.90 1.90 -1.31
C SER A 79 -13.94 0.58 -0.53
N LEU A 80 -12.80 -0.08 -0.36
CA LEU A 80 -12.70 -1.32 0.41
C LEU A 80 -13.02 -1.08 1.89
N MET A 81 -12.48 -0.03 2.48
CA MET A 81 -12.73 0.31 3.89
C MET A 81 -14.21 0.55 4.16
N GLU A 82 -14.90 1.27 3.28
CA GLU A 82 -16.35 1.49 3.38
C GLU A 82 -17.13 0.20 3.25
N THR A 83 -16.79 -0.64 2.28
CA THR A 83 -17.42 -1.96 2.08
C THR A 83 -17.27 -2.85 3.31
N LEU A 84 -16.06 -2.92 3.86
CA LEU A 84 -15.78 -3.75 5.05
C LEU A 84 -16.46 -3.21 6.30
N ARG A 85 -16.54 -1.90 6.49
CA ARG A 85 -17.26 -1.30 7.61
C ARG A 85 -18.74 -1.61 7.58
N GLN A 86 -19.36 -1.54 6.42
CA GLN A 86 -20.78 -1.88 6.24
C GLN A 86 -21.05 -3.36 6.50
N ALA A 87 -20.12 -4.23 6.14
CA ALA A 87 -20.25 -5.68 6.29
C ALA A 87 -19.67 -6.22 7.62
N GLU A 88 -19.06 -5.39 8.44
CA GLU A 88 -18.27 -5.80 9.62
C GLU A 88 -19.06 -6.69 10.59
N ALA A 89 -20.29 -6.32 10.90
CA ALA A 89 -21.15 -7.10 11.79
C ALA A 89 -21.44 -8.50 11.24
N ASN A 90 -21.65 -8.62 9.94
CA ASN A 90 -21.88 -9.89 9.26
C ASN A 90 -20.57 -10.71 9.15
N ILE A 91 -19.46 -10.06 8.88
CA ILE A 91 -18.14 -10.71 8.81
C ILE A 91 -17.75 -11.32 10.16
N ARG A 92 -18.06 -10.63 11.27
CA ARG A 92 -17.77 -11.12 12.62
C ARG A 92 -18.54 -12.39 12.99
N ARG A 93 -19.63 -12.71 12.31
CA ARG A 93 -20.33 -13.99 12.48
C ARG A 93 -19.49 -15.17 12.04
N ASP A 94 -18.72 -14.99 10.94
CA ASP A 94 -17.83 -16.02 10.40
C ASP A 94 -16.41 -15.91 10.97
N LEU A 95 -15.95 -14.69 11.23
CA LEU A 95 -14.62 -14.35 11.73
C LEU A 95 -14.74 -13.45 12.97
N PRO A 96 -14.91 -14.03 14.19
CA PRO A 96 -15.20 -13.26 15.41
C PRO A 96 -14.14 -12.22 15.77
N HIS A 97 -12.91 -12.42 15.35
CA HIS A 97 -11.78 -11.52 15.62
C HIS A 97 -11.60 -10.42 14.58
N PHE A 98 -12.46 -10.38 13.56
CA PHE A 98 -12.37 -9.36 12.51
C PHE A 98 -12.67 -7.98 13.06
N ASP A 99 -11.78 -7.03 12.79
CA ASP A 99 -11.88 -5.64 13.17
C ASP A 99 -11.35 -4.75 12.05
N VAL A 100 -12.22 -3.90 11.50
CA VAL A 100 -11.85 -2.96 10.43
C VAL A 100 -10.82 -1.94 10.93
N ALA A 101 -10.91 -1.51 12.18
CA ALA A 101 -9.95 -0.58 12.78
C ALA A 101 -8.53 -1.18 12.86
N GLY A 102 -8.41 -2.49 13.01
CA GLY A 102 -7.15 -3.22 13.05
C GLY A 102 -6.71 -3.82 11.71
N LEU A 103 -7.38 -3.50 10.62
CA LEU A 103 -7.11 -4.09 9.30
C LEU A 103 -5.71 -3.78 8.82
N ILE A 104 -5.30 -2.51 8.83
CA ILE A 104 -3.94 -2.09 8.49
C ILE A 104 -2.99 -2.55 9.58
N GLY A 105 -1.94 -3.27 9.20
CA GLY A 105 -1.01 -3.93 10.11
C GLY A 105 -1.40 -5.37 10.47
N GLY A 106 -2.62 -5.81 10.12
CA GLY A 106 -3.04 -7.20 10.23
C GLY A 106 -2.58 -8.04 9.05
N SER A 107 -2.77 -9.36 9.15
CA SER A 107 -2.43 -10.28 8.08
C SER A 107 -3.61 -10.52 7.14
N ILE A 108 -3.34 -10.64 5.84
CA ILE A 108 -4.36 -11.10 4.88
C ILE A 108 -4.84 -12.51 5.17
N ASP A 109 -4.05 -13.31 5.87
CA ASP A 109 -4.42 -14.66 6.27
C ASP A 109 -5.58 -14.69 7.29
N ALA A 110 -5.84 -13.58 7.99
CA ALA A 110 -6.92 -13.46 8.96
C ALA A 110 -8.34 -13.59 8.36
N PHE A 111 -8.48 -13.40 7.04
CA PHE A 111 -9.75 -13.59 6.33
C PHE A 111 -10.08 -15.06 6.07
N HIS A 112 -9.20 -15.98 6.39
CA HIS A 112 -9.34 -17.40 6.09
C HIS A 112 -9.48 -18.21 7.37
N ARG A 113 -10.35 -19.22 7.34
CA ARG A 113 -10.51 -20.17 8.45
C ARG A 113 -9.27 -21.05 8.63
N ASN A 114 -8.49 -21.25 7.57
CA ASN A 114 -7.23 -21.99 7.61
C ASN A 114 -6.09 -21.12 7.06
N PRO A 115 -5.49 -20.25 7.90
CA PRO A 115 -4.42 -19.35 7.47
C PRO A 115 -3.18 -20.06 6.92
N ALA A 116 -2.84 -21.22 7.46
CA ALA A 116 -1.65 -21.99 7.05
C ALA A 116 -1.78 -22.52 5.61
N HIS A 117 -2.94 -22.98 5.20
CA HIS A 117 -3.22 -23.40 3.82
C HIS A 117 -3.09 -22.25 2.84
N GLN A 118 -3.71 -21.11 3.18
CA GLN A 118 -3.70 -19.90 2.36
C GLN A 118 -2.28 -19.34 2.21
N SER A 119 -1.52 -19.34 3.30
CA SER A 119 -0.12 -18.90 3.32
C SER A 119 0.75 -19.71 2.35
N ARG A 120 0.56 -21.04 2.32
CA ARG A 120 1.26 -21.92 1.38
C ARG A 120 0.83 -21.69 -0.06
N LEU A 121 -0.45 -21.48 -0.29
CA LEU A 121 -1.00 -21.19 -1.62
C LEU A 121 -0.41 -19.89 -2.18
N LEU A 122 -0.39 -18.82 -1.39
CA LEU A 122 0.15 -17.53 -1.78
C LEU A 122 1.66 -17.57 -2.03
N ALA A 123 2.40 -18.31 -1.22
CA ALA A 123 3.84 -18.48 -1.40
C ALA A 123 4.20 -19.22 -2.70
N GLY A 124 3.33 -20.14 -3.15
CA GLY A 124 3.49 -20.90 -4.39
C GLY A 124 2.94 -20.22 -5.64
N LEU A 125 2.31 -19.04 -5.51
CA LEU A 125 1.71 -18.36 -6.65
C LEU A 125 2.74 -17.89 -7.68
N LYS A 126 2.47 -18.21 -8.93
CA LYS A 126 3.18 -17.68 -10.10
C LYS A 126 2.17 -16.89 -10.93
N GLY A 127 2.16 -15.56 -10.76
CA GLY A 127 1.26 -14.69 -11.49
C GLY A 127 -0.03 -14.35 -10.74
N THR A 128 -1.15 -14.32 -11.46
CA THR A 128 -2.46 -13.94 -10.93
C THR A 128 -3.23 -15.16 -10.41
N HIS A 129 -3.82 -15.03 -9.24
CA HIS A 129 -4.73 -16.02 -8.66
C HIS A 129 -6.10 -15.40 -8.42
N THR A 130 -7.16 -16.09 -8.85
CA THR A 130 -8.54 -15.67 -8.61
C THR A 130 -9.25 -16.72 -7.75
N ALA A 131 -9.91 -16.27 -6.70
CA ALA A 131 -10.70 -17.12 -5.81
C ALA A 131 -12.06 -16.50 -5.52
N GLN A 132 -13.05 -17.33 -5.22
CA GLN A 132 -14.33 -16.89 -4.68
C GLN A 132 -14.41 -17.29 -3.21
N ILE A 133 -14.82 -16.36 -2.37
CA ILE A 133 -15.04 -16.61 -0.94
C ILE A 133 -16.41 -16.09 -0.52
N GLN A 134 -16.95 -16.69 0.54
CA GLN A 134 -18.14 -16.20 1.22
C GLN A 134 -17.69 -15.51 2.52
N VAL A 135 -17.96 -14.22 2.61
CA VAL A 135 -17.60 -13.42 3.80
C VAL A 135 -18.80 -12.58 4.20
N GLY A 136 -19.28 -12.77 5.40
CA GLY A 136 -20.39 -12.00 5.94
C GLY A 136 -21.68 -12.09 5.12
N GLY A 137 -21.94 -13.21 4.45
CA GLY A 137 -23.09 -13.39 3.55
C GLY A 137 -22.90 -12.81 2.16
N HIS A 138 -21.74 -12.23 1.86
CA HIS A 138 -21.38 -11.70 0.54
C HIS A 138 -20.51 -12.69 -0.24
N ALA A 139 -20.83 -12.89 -1.51
CA ALA A 139 -19.99 -13.64 -2.45
C ALA A 139 -18.95 -12.70 -3.04
N MET A 140 -17.69 -12.85 -2.63
CA MET A 140 -16.60 -11.99 -3.06
C MET A 140 -15.67 -12.73 -4.01
N ARG A 141 -15.33 -12.13 -5.14
CA ARG A 141 -14.25 -12.59 -6.00
C ARG A 141 -12.98 -11.81 -5.65
N LEU A 142 -11.94 -12.54 -5.28
CA LEU A 142 -10.63 -11.97 -5.00
C LEU A 142 -9.70 -12.25 -6.17
N THR A 143 -9.02 -11.23 -6.64
CA THR A 143 -7.94 -11.37 -7.62
C THR A 143 -6.65 -10.94 -6.94
N VAL A 144 -5.72 -11.86 -6.77
CA VAL A 144 -4.44 -11.64 -6.09
C VAL A 144 -3.32 -11.63 -7.12
N ASN A 145 -2.57 -10.56 -7.16
CA ASN A 145 -1.39 -10.41 -7.99
C ASN A 145 -0.15 -10.23 -7.13
N GLN A 146 0.92 -10.96 -7.46
CA GLN A 146 2.22 -10.69 -6.86
C GLN A 146 2.83 -9.44 -7.47
N VAL A 147 3.41 -8.60 -6.62
CA VAL A 147 4.19 -7.44 -7.03
C VAL A 147 5.67 -7.75 -6.83
N ARG A 148 6.44 -7.67 -7.90
CA ARG A 148 7.88 -7.90 -7.90
C ARG A 148 8.61 -6.63 -8.34
N ASP A 149 9.81 -6.42 -7.79
CA ASP A 149 10.67 -5.31 -8.21
C ASP A 149 11.42 -5.63 -9.52
N GLY A 150 12.27 -4.70 -9.96
CA GLY A 150 13.06 -4.85 -11.18
C GLY A 150 14.06 -6.03 -11.15
N ASP A 151 14.43 -6.51 -9.97
CA ASP A 151 15.31 -7.66 -9.75
C ASP A 151 14.55 -8.99 -9.60
N GLY A 152 13.22 -8.96 -9.72
CA GLY A 152 12.37 -10.13 -9.59
C GLY A 152 12.08 -10.54 -8.15
N GLN A 153 12.46 -9.73 -7.17
CA GLN A 153 12.18 -10.00 -5.77
C GLN A 153 10.72 -9.67 -5.44
N LEU A 154 10.10 -10.51 -4.62
CA LEU A 154 8.73 -10.29 -4.16
C LEU A 154 8.67 -9.09 -3.21
N VAL A 155 7.93 -8.06 -3.61
CA VAL A 155 7.71 -6.84 -2.81
C VAL A 155 6.41 -6.95 -2.01
N GLY A 156 5.41 -7.60 -2.58
CA GLY A 156 4.12 -7.74 -1.92
C GLY A 156 3.04 -8.29 -2.83
N TYR A 157 1.80 -8.04 -2.43
CA TYR A 157 0.60 -8.52 -3.11
C TYR A 157 -0.40 -7.38 -3.27
N VAL A 158 -1.08 -7.33 -4.42
CA VAL A 158 -2.25 -6.48 -4.64
C VAL A 158 -3.47 -7.39 -4.74
N VAL A 159 -4.50 -7.10 -3.95
CA VAL A 159 -5.74 -7.87 -3.90
C VAL A 159 -6.90 -6.96 -4.32
N GLU A 160 -7.60 -7.34 -5.37
CA GLU A 160 -8.84 -6.72 -5.79
C GLU A 160 -10.01 -7.55 -5.26
N TRP A 161 -11.02 -6.86 -4.72
CA TRP A 161 -12.22 -7.47 -4.16
C TRP A 161 -13.43 -7.03 -4.97
N LEU A 162 -14.11 -7.97 -5.58
CA LEU A 162 -15.34 -7.73 -6.33
C LEU A 162 -16.51 -8.42 -5.63
N ASP A 163 -17.53 -7.65 -5.24
CA ASP A 163 -18.78 -8.19 -4.71
C ASP A 163 -19.61 -8.73 -5.88
N ARG A 164 -19.87 -10.03 -5.85
CA ARG A 164 -20.69 -10.74 -6.84
C ARG A 164 -21.96 -11.34 -6.23
N THR A 165 -22.37 -10.83 -5.09
CA THR A 165 -23.53 -11.39 -4.35
C THR A 165 -24.79 -11.39 -5.22
N GLU A 166 -25.08 -10.30 -5.90
CA GLU A 166 -26.25 -10.20 -6.79
C GLU A 166 -26.16 -11.12 -8.01
N GLU A 167 -25.00 -11.16 -8.66
CA GLU A 167 -24.80 -12.04 -9.82
C GLU A 167 -24.93 -13.51 -9.44
N VAL A 168 -24.33 -13.92 -8.34
CA VAL A 168 -24.42 -15.30 -7.85
C VAL A 168 -25.87 -15.64 -7.47
N ARG A 169 -26.61 -14.71 -6.87
CA ARG A 169 -28.02 -14.90 -6.57
C ARG A 169 -28.85 -15.12 -7.83
N ILE A 170 -28.67 -14.29 -8.85
CA ILE A 170 -29.34 -14.39 -10.14
C ILE A 170 -29.00 -15.70 -10.84
N GLU A 171 -27.72 -16.09 -10.84
CA GLU A 171 -27.26 -17.36 -11.41
C GLU A 171 -27.92 -18.55 -10.72
N GLN A 172 -28.03 -18.52 -9.39
CA GLN A 172 -28.68 -19.58 -8.61
C GLN A 172 -30.19 -19.62 -8.83
N GLU A 173 -30.86 -18.48 -8.91
CA GLU A 173 -32.27 -18.38 -9.22
C GLU A 173 -32.57 -18.85 -10.63
N GLY A 174 -31.74 -18.48 -11.61
CA GLY A 174 -31.85 -18.96 -13.00
C GLY A 174 -31.61 -20.46 -13.16
N ALA A 175 -30.79 -21.06 -12.35
CA ALA A 175 -30.51 -22.51 -12.36
C ALA A 175 -31.64 -23.35 -11.75
N ARG A 176 -32.63 -22.75 -11.06
CA ARG A 176 -33.77 -23.41 -10.44
C ARG A 176 -34.96 -23.58 -11.38
N VAL A 177 -34.91 -23.06 -12.59
CA VAL A 177 -36.02 -23.11 -13.57
C VAL A 177 -35.96 -24.39 -14.44
#